data_ae9d5c3781f2c69a4e046eb72bb117af
#
_entry.id   ae9d5c3781f2c69a4e046eb72bb117af
#
_cell.length_a   1.000
_cell.length_b   1.000
_cell.length_c   1.000
_cell.angle_alpha   90.00
_cell.angle_beta   90.00
_cell.angle_gamma   90.00
#
_symmetry.space_group_name_H-M   'P 1'
#
loop_
_entity.id
_entity.type
_entity.pdbx_description
1 polymer ?
#
loop_
_entity_poly.entity_id
_entity_poly.type
_entity_poly.pdbx_seq_one_letter_code
_entity_poly.pdbx_strand_id
1 'polypeptide(L)'
;MSTGLLISALINLALGFTNSFIVFAVLWGINGYFQSMGAASGVVSLSRWFDASNRGTYYGYWSASHNLGEAITFISIAILATNFGWRYGLIGAGLIGIAYFFIMQWLMKDTPQKYGYLLEDATSKKEEKNKADFNASQKTVLCSPAIWILALASAFMYISRYAVNSWGVFYLETMKGYSTLDASFIISISSVCG
;
A
#
# COMPACT_ATOMS: atom_id res chain seq x y z
N MET A 1 -10.40 -3.33 4.45
CA MET A 1 -9.50 -2.21 4.15
C MET A 1 -9.36 -1.22 5.31
N SER A 2 -10.43 -0.60 5.78
CA SER A 2 -10.40 0.40 6.87
C SER A 2 -9.85 -0.12 8.20
N THR A 3 -10.19 -1.35 8.60
CA THR A 3 -9.66 -1.96 9.83
C THR A 3 -8.13 -2.14 9.79
N GLY A 4 -7.59 -2.59 8.65
CA GLY A 4 -6.14 -2.71 8.48
C GLY A 4 -5.43 -1.37 8.56
N LEU A 5 -6.02 -0.31 7.97
CA LEU A 5 -5.50 1.05 8.05
C LEU A 5 -5.50 1.57 9.49
N LEU A 6 -6.58 1.37 10.24
CA LEU A 6 -6.67 1.81 11.64
C LEU A 6 -5.61 1.12 12.51
N ILE A 7 -5.48 -0.20 12.39
CA ILE A 7 -4.48 -0.96 13.16
C ILE A 7 -3.07 -0.52 12.79
N SER A 8 -2.77 -0.36 11.50
CA SER A 8 -1.48 0.15 11.03
C SER A 8 -1.19 1.55 11.56
N ALA A 9 -2.17 2.45 11.57
CA ALA A 9 -2.02 3.79 12.12
C ALA A 9 -1.73 3.80 13.63
N LEU A 10 -2.43 2.96 14.40
CA LEU A 10 -2.18 2.80 15.83
C LEU A 10 -0.80 2.20 16.12
N ILE A 11 -0.36 1.24 15.32
CA ILE A 11 0.98 0.67 15.45
C ILE A 11 2.04 1.74 15.15
N ASN A 12 1.86 2.59 14.12
CA ASN A 12 2.79 3.68 13.83
C ASN A 12 2.89 4.68 15.00
N LEU A 13 1.78 4.98 15.66
CA LEU A 13 1.82 5.78 16.89
C LEU A 13 2.62 5.08 17.99
N ALA A 14 2.36 3.79 18.23
CA ALA A 14 3.07 3.00 19.24
C ALA A 14 4.59 2.94 18.96
N LEU A 15 4.98 2.80 17.68
CA LEU A 15 6.38 2.82 17.26
C LEU A 15 7.08 4.14 17.60
N GLY A 16 6.38 5.28 17.49
CA GLY A 16 6.93 6.60 17.85
C GLY A 16 7.29 6.73 19.33
N PHE A 17 6.62 5.99 20.22
CA PHE A 17 6.89 5.99 21.67
C PHE A 17 7.82 4.86 22.12
N THR A 18 8.17 3.92 21.26
CA THR A 18 8.98 2.75 21.63
C THR A 18 10.46 3.08 21.70
N ASN A 19 11.13 2.57 22.77
CA ASN A 19 12.58 2.67 22.97
C ASN A 19 13.29 1.32 22.84
N SER A 20 12.55 0.21 22.80
CA SER A 20 13.11 -1.14 22.71
C SER A 20 13.19 -1.59 21.27
N PHE A 21 14.38 -2.03 20.82
CA PHE A 21 14.59 -2.58 19.49
C PHE A 21 13.70 -3.80 19.19
N ILE A 22 13.56 -4.70 20.18
CA ILE A 22 12.75 -5.93 20.01
C ILE A 22 11.28 -5.57 19.82
N VAL A 23 10.75 -4.67 20.66
CA VAL A 23 9.35 -4.21 20.53
C VAL A 23 9.14 -3.50 19.21
N PHE A 24 10.09 -2.67 18.78
CA PHE A 24 10.04 -2.00 17.47
C PHE A 24 9.97 -3.01 16.32
N ALA A 25 10.86 -4.02 16.32
CA ALA A 25 10.91 -5.04 15.27
C ALA A 25 9.60 -5.87 15.20
N VAL A 26 9.05 -6.25 16.36
CA VAL A 26 7.78 -6.98 16.42
C VAL A 26 6.62 -6.14 15.91
N LEU A 27 6.49 -4.90 16.38
CA LEU A 27 5.44 -3.99 15.93
C LEU A 27 5.57 -3.69 14.43
N TRP A 28 6.78 -3.52 13.92
CA TRP A 28 7.03 -3.32 12.49
C TRP A 28 6.58 -4.51 11.64
N GLY A 29 6.88 -5.73 12.09
CA GLY A 29 6.41 -6.97 11.44
C GLY A 29 4.89 -7.08 11.44
N ILE A 30 4.24 -6.80 12.57
CA ILE A 30 2.77 -6.78 12.68
C ILE A 30 2.18 -5.70 11.76
N ASN A 31 2.79 -4.52 11.70
CA ASN A 31 2.37 -3.44 10.79
C ASN A 31 2.38 -3.88 9.32
N GLY A 32 3.44 -4.55 8.89
CA GLY A 32 3.55 -5.10 7.53
C GLY A 32 2.40 -6.06 7.18
N TYR A 33 2.03 -6.93 8.12
CA TYR A 33 0.90 -7.84 7.94
C TYR A 33 -0.42 -7.09 7.72
N PHE A 34 -0.75 -6.10 8.55
CA PHE A 34 -1.99 -5.33 8.39
C PHE A 34 -1.98 -4.41 7.17
N GLN A 35 -0.82 -3.88 6.80
CA GLN A 35 -0.66 -3.08 5.58
C GLN A 35 -0.90 -3.89 4.29
N SER A 36 -0.50 -5.16 4.26
CA SER A 36 -0.70 -6.03 3.09
C SER A 36 -2.18 -6.23 2.72
N MET A 37 -3.09 -6.09 3.69
CA MET A 37 -4.54 -6.17 3.45
C MET A 37 -5.06 -5.01 2.58
N GLY A 38 -4.36 -3.89 2.51
CA GLY A 38 -4.76 -2.72 1.73
C GLY A 38 -4.79 -2.97 0.23
N ALA A 39 -3.74 -3.55 -0.32
CA ALA A 39 -3.60 -3.79 -1.76
C ALA A 39 -4.67 -4.77 -2.27
N ALA A 40 -4.83 -5.93 -1.61
CA ALA A 40 -5.80 -6.94 -2.00
C ALA A 40 -7.24 -6.40 -1.97
N SER A 41 -7.60 -5.67 -0.91
CA SER A 41 -8.94 -5.09 -0.78
C SER A 41 -9.18 -3.95 -1.78
N GLY A 42 -8.15 -3.19 -2.16
CA GLY A 42 -8.22 -2.16 -3.21
C GLY A 42 -8.58 -2.76 -4.57
N VAL A 43 -7.85 -3.82 -4.99
CA VAL A 43 -8.12 -4.51 -6.25
C VAL A 43 -9.54 -5.11 -6.28
N VAL A 44 -9.98 -5.75 -5.18
CA VAL A 44 -11.34 -6.28 -5.07
C VAL A 44 -12.39 -5.17 -5.17
N SER A 45 -12.15 -4.04 -4.52
CA SER A 45 -13.05 -2.88 -4.59
C SER A 45 -13.17 -2.36 -6.02
N LEU A 46 -12.04 -2.16 -6.71
CA LEU A 46 -12.03 -1.75 -8.12
C LEU A 46 -12.79 -2.72 -9.02
N SER A 47 -12.65 -4.03 -8.78
CA SER A 47 -13.36 -5.05 -9.56
C SER A 47 -14.88 -5.04 -9.35
N ARG A 48 -15.36 -4.51 -8.22
CA ARG A 48 -16.80 -4.38 -7.90
C ARG A 48 -17.42 -3.10 -8.43
N TRP A 49 -16.62 -2.04 -8.58
CA TRP A 49 -17.10 -0.72 -9.00
C TRP A 49 -17.00 -0.48 -10.51
N PHE A 50 -16.08 -1.17 -11.20
CA PHE A 50 -15.80 -0.92 -12.60
C PHE A 50 -15.88 -2.19 -13.45
N ASP A 51 -16.46 -2.05 -14.64
CA ASP A 51 -16.54 -3.12 -15.65
C ASP A 51 -15.17 -3.53 -16.15
N ALA A 52 -15.09 -4.73 -16.72
CA ALA A 52 -13.86 -5.31 -17.24
C ALA A 52 -13.18 -4.44 -18.32
N SER A 53 -13.97 -3.73 -19.12
CA SER A 53 -13.49 -2.84 -20.20
C SER A 53 -12.71 -1.64 -19.70
N ASN A 54 -13.15 -1.02 -18.59
CA ASN A 54 -12.57 0.20 -18.05
C ASN A 54 -11.66 -0.05 -16.83
N ARG A 55 -11.67 -1.25 -16.29
CA ARG A 55 -10.93 -1.61 -15.05
C ARG A 55 -9.44 -1.32 -15.16
N GLY A 56 -8.83 -1.54 -16.32
CA GLY A 56 -7.41 -1.27 -16.55
C GLY A 56 -7.04 0.19 -16.35
N THR A 57 -7.85 1.12 -16.84
CA THR A 57 -7.65 2.56 -16.69
C THR A 57 -7.72 2.99 -15.23
N TYR A 58 -8.75 2.53 -14.50
CA TYR A 58 -8.89 2.87 -13.07
C TYR A 58 -7.82 2.21 -12.20
N TYR A 59 -7.36 1.02 -12.58
CA TYR A 59 -6.21 0.40 -11.93
C TYR A 59 -4.93 1.21 -12.15
N GLY A 60 -4.74 1.77 -13.35
CA GLY A 60 -3.64 2.68 -13.65
C GLY A 60 -3.65 3.94 -12.75
N TYR A 61 -4.80 4.59 -12.59
CA TYR A 61 -4.94 5.73 -11.67
C TYR A 61 -4.67 5.34 -10.22
N TRP A 62 -5.16 4.19 -9.78
CA TRP A 62 -4.89 3.69 -8.43
C TRP A 62 -3.39 3.39 -8.22
N SER A 63 -2.72 2.81 -9.19
CA SER A 63 -1.27 2.58 -9.14
C SER A 63 -0.47 3.88 -9.11
N ALA A 64 -0.83 4.86 -9.95
CA ALA A 64 -0.20 6.18 -9.95
C ALA A 64 -0.38 6.92 -8.62
N SER A 65 -1.55 6.81 -7.99
CA SER A 65 -1.79 7.40 -6.67
C SER A 65 -0.90 6.81 -5.58
N HIS A 66 -0.53 5.54 -5.70
CA HIS A 66 0.41 4.90 -4.78
C HIS A 66 1.81 5.54 -4.87
N ASN A 67 2.34 5.72 -6.08
CA ASN A 67 3.64 6.35 -6.30
C ASN A 67 3.67 7.80 -5.81
N LEU A 68 2.59 8.55 -6.08
CA LEU A 68 2.45 9.92 -5.60
C LEU A 68 2.39 9.98 -4.07
N GLY A 69 1.64 9.06 -3.45
CA GLY A 69 1.56 8.94 -1.99
C GLY A 69 2.91 8.61 -1.35
N GLU A 70 3.69 7.74 -1.97
CA GLU A 70 5.04 7.39 -1.53
C GLU A 70 5.96 8.62 -1.57
N ALA A 71 5.95 9.38 -2.67
CA ALA A 71 6.76 10.60 -2.82
C ALA A 71 6.40 11.67 -1.77
N ILE A 72 5.11 11.93 -1.55
CA ILE A 72 4.63 12.86 -0.52
C ILE A 72 5.07 12.40 0.87
N THR A 73 5.06 11.09 1.13
CA THR A 73 5.46 10.51 2.42
C THR A 73 6.94 10.75 2.68
N PHE A 74 7.83 10.54 1.71
CA PHE A 74 9.27 10.80 1.88
C PHE A 74 9.53 12.25 2.29
N ILE A 75 8.93 13.21 1.58
CA ILE A 75 9.13 14.64 1.88
C ILE A 75 8.54 15.00 3.26
N SER A 76 7.32 14.55 3.54
CA SER A 76 6.63 14.87 4.79
C SER A 76 7.37 14.32 6.02
N ILE A 77 7.83 13.07 5.94
CA ILE A 77 8.60 12.44 7.03
C ILE A 77 9.96 13.13 7.19
N ALA A 78 10.64 13.49 6.09
CA ALA A 78 11.91 14.19 6.17
C ALA A 78 11.77 15.55 6.85
N ILE A 79 10.74 16.34 6.51
CA ILE A 79 10.45 17.62 7.17
C ILE A 79 10.19 17.42 8.67
N LEU A 80 9.37 16.45 9.04
CA LEU A 80 9.09 16.17 10.46
C LEU A 80 10.33 15.67 11.20
N ALA A 81 11.11 14.79 10.58
CA ALA A 81 12.29 14.21 11.20
C ALA A 81 13.41 15.23 11.40
N THR A 82 13.62 16.15 10.48
CA THR A 82 14.67 17.19 10.59
C THR A 82 14.32 18.27 11.59
N ASN A 83 13.03 18.66 11.71
CA ASN A 83 12.61 19.74 12.62
C ASN A 83 12.30 19.27 14.04
N PHE A 84 11.72 18.08 14.18
CA PHE A 84 11.19 17.57 15.46
C PHE A 84 11.82 16.25 15.91
N GLY A 85 12.60 15.61 15.03
CA GLY A 85 13.20 14.30 15.27
C GLY A 85 12.39 13.14 14.65
N TRP A 86 13.09 12.02 14.42
CA TRP A 86 12.56 10.87 13.67
C TRP A 86 11.27 10.25 14.24
N ARG A 87 11.05 10.35 15.55
CA ARG A 87 9.84 9.85 16.21
C ARG A 87 8.59 10.57 15.74
N TYR A 88 8.69 11.87 15.50
CA TYR A 88 7.55 12.66 15.01
C TYR A 88 7.16 12.30 13.57
N GLY A 89 8.08 11.76 12.78
CA GLY A 89 7.76 11.16 11.48
C GLY A 89 6.78 9.99 11.59
N LEU A 90 7.03 9.07 12.54
CA LEU A 90 6.14 7.92 12.79
C LEU A 90 4.80 8.34 13.41
N ILE A 91 4.84 9.26 14.38
CA ILE A 91 3.63 9.81 15.03
C ILE A 91 2.78 10.55 14.00
N GLY A 92 3.39 11.38 13.15
CA GLY A 92 2.71 12.10 12.08
C GLY A 92 2.04 11.17 11.08
N ALA A 93 2.73 10.12 10.64
CA ALA A 93 2.16 9.09 9.76
C ALA A 93 0.96 8.38 10.43
N GLY A 94 1.06 8.06 11.72
CA GLY A 94 -0.03 7.47 12.49
C GLY A 94 -1.24 8.39 12.61
N LEU A 95 -1.06 9.67 12.90
CA LEU A 95 -2.16 10.64 13.00
C LEU A 95 -2.85 10.86 11.66
N ILE A 96 -2.10 11.00 10.58
CA ILE A 96 -2.64 11.10 9.22
C ILE A 96 -3.42 9.83 8.86
N GLY A 97 -2.91 8.65 9.22
CA GLY A 97 -3.58 7.38 9.01
C GLY A 97 -4.93 7.28 9.73
N ILE A 98 -5.02 7.77 10.96
CA ILE A 98 -6.28 7.83 11.73
C ILE A 98 -7.26 8.82 11.07
N ALA A 99 -6.80 10.01 10.69
CA ALA A 99 -7.65 10.98 9.99
C ALA A 99 -8.22 10.38 8.69
N TYR A 100 -7.36 9.69 7.92
CA TYR A 100 -7.77 9.03 6.69
C TYR A 100 -8.75 7.88 6.91
N PHE A 101 -8.62 7.16 8.03
CA PHE A 101 -9.59 6.13 8.43
C PHE A 101 -10.99 6.72 8.59
N PHE A 102 -11.15 7.85 9.28
CA PHE A 102 -12.46 8.50 9.43
C PHE A 102 -13.01 9.00 8.09
N ILE A 103 -12.16 9.58 7.25
CA ILE A 103 -12.54 10.01 5.89
C ILE A 103 -13.03 8.81 5.06
N MET A 104 -12.31 7.68 5.12
CA MET A 104 -12.72 6.46 4.40
C MET A 104 -14.05 5.91 4.91
N GLN A 105 -14.26 5.89 6.22
CA GLN A 105 -15.53 5.41 6.78
C GLN A 105 -16.72 6.26 6.35
N TRP A 106 -16.50 7.55 6.17
CA TRP A 106 -17.56 8.48 5.75
C TRP A 106 -17.81 8.43 4.24
N LEU A 107 -16.75 8.35 3.42
CA LEU A 107 -16.85 8.45 1.96
C LEU A 107 -17.01 7.11 1.26
N MET A 108 -16.39 6.03 1.75
CA MET A 108 -16.35 4.76 1.03
C MET A 108 -17.42 3.78 1.50
N LYS A 109 -18.22 3.28 0.55
CA LYS A 109 -19.09 2.13 0.73
C LYS A 109 -18.56 0.94 -0.07
N ASP A 110 -18.70 -0.26 0.48
CA ASP A 110 -18.10 -1.48 -0.07
C ASP A 110 -18.64 -1.90 -1.44
N THR A 111 -19.88 -1.51 -1.75
CA THR A 111 -20.56 -1.96 -2.98
C THR A 111 -21.43 -0.86 -3.57
N PRO A 112 -21.50 -0.77 -4.92
CA PRO A 112 -22.35 0.22 -5.61
C PRO A 112 -23.83 0.06 -5.29
N GLN A 113 -24.29 -1.17 -4.94
CA GLN A 113 -25.68 -1.43 -4.55
C GLN A 113 -26.10 -0.63 -3.31
N LYS A 114 -25.18 -0.32 -2.39
CA LYS A 114 -25.47 0.53 -1.22
C LYS A 114 -25.77 1.99 -1.58
N TYR A 115 -25.44 2.40 -2.81
CA TYR A 115 -25.80 3.69 -3.37
C TYR A 115 -27.01 3.63 -4.31
N GLY A 116 -27.64 2.44 -4.48
CA GLY A 116 -28.77 2.27 -5.39
C GLY A 116 -28.39 2.09 -6.86
N TYR A 117 -27.12 1.91 -7.17
CA TYR A 117 -26.69 1.58 -8.53
C TYR A 117 -26.89 0.08 -8.79
N LEU A 118 -27.77 -0.24 -9.73
CA LEU A 118 -27.90 -1.59 -10.28
C LEU A 118 -26.85 -1.75 -11.37
N LEU A 119 -25.77 -2.46 -11.09
CA LEU A 119 -24.89 -2.95 -12.14
C LEU A 119 -25.56 -4.16 -12.77
N GLU A 120 -26.19 -3.96 -13.91
CA GLU A 120 -26.61 -5.07 -14.76
C GLU A 120 -25.36 -5.86 -15.17
N ASP A 121 -25.38 -7.17 -14.98
CA ASP A 121 -24.49 -8.20 -15.52
C ASP A 121 -23.21 -8.66 -14.80
N ALA A 122 -22.73 -8.08 -13.74
CA ALA A 122 -21.52 -8.65 -13.13
C ALA A 122 -21.77 -9.58 -11.92
N THR A 123 -22.95 -9.56 -11.32
CA THR A 123 -23.18 -10.19 -10.00
C THR A 123 -24.06 -11.43 -10.02
N SER A 124 -24.93 -11.61 -11.01
CA SER A 124 -25.88 -12.73 -11.02
C SER A 124 -25.28 -14.09 -11.44
N LYS A 125 -24.07 -14.09 -12.02
CA LYS A 125 -23.38 -15.34 -12.42
C LYS A 125 -22.29 -15.83 -11.49
N LYS A 126 -22.06 -15.17 -10.35
CA LYS A 126 -20.90 -15.46 -9.45
C LYS A 126 -21.23 -16.04 -8.09
N GLU A 127 -22.49 -16.16 -7.71
CA GLU A 127 -22.83 -16.62 -6.35
C GLU A 127 -22.89 -18.14 -6.14
N GLU A 128 -22.82 -18.93 -7.20
CA GLU A 128 -22.82 -20.40 -7.11
C GLU A 128 -21.56 -21.09 -7.68
N LYS A 129 -20.40 -20.47 -7.63
CA LYS A 129 -19.20 -21.28 -7.80
C LYS A 129 -18.92 -22.07 -6.53
N ASN A 130 -19.30 -23.34 -6.56
CA ASN A 130 -18.99 -24.34 -5.54
C ASN A 130 -17.52 -24.19 -5.09
N LYS A 131 -17.26 -24.36 -3.77
CA LYS A 131 -15.89 -24.37 -3.21
C LYS A 131 -14.95 -25.32 -3.97
N ALA A 132 -15.46 -26.39 -4.54
CA ALA A 132 -14.72 -27.32 -5.37
C ALA A 132 -14.21 -26.69 -6.67
N ASP A 133 -15.02 -25.88 -7.37
CA ASP A 133 -14.64 -25.15 -8.60
C ASP A 133 -13.62 -24.05 -8.31
N PHE A 134 -13.73 -23.41 -7.14
CA PHE A 134 -12.75 -22.40 -6.69
C PHE A 134 -11.38 -23.03 -6.45
N ASN A 135 -11.31 -24.16 -5.75
CA ASN A 135 -10.05 -24.87 -5.47
C ASN A 135 -9.44 -25.45 -6.76
N ALA A 136 -10.24 -25.97 -7.68
CA ALA A 136 -9.77 -26.44 -8.98
C ALA A 136 -9.20 -25.29 -9.81
N SER A 137 -9.86 -24.14 -9.83
CA SER A 137 -9.40 -22.93 -10.50
C SER A 137 -8.09 -22.41 -9.90
N GLN A 138 -7.95 -22.39 -8.57
CA GLN A 138 -6.69 -22.00 -7.91
C GLN A 138 -5.54 -22.95 -8.25
N LYS A 139 -5.79 -24.26 -8.25
CA LYS A 139 -4.76 -25.24 -8.63
C LYS A 139 -4.29 -25.05 -10.07
N THR A 140 -5.21 -24.80 -11.00
CA THR A 140 -4.87 -24.52 -12.40
C THR A 140 -4.00 -23.29 -12.56
N VAL A 141 -4.30 -22.22 -11.79
CA VAL A 141 -3.50 -20.98 -11.76
C VAL A 141 -2.10 -21.25 -11.21
N LEU A 142 -2.00 -21.94 -10.08
CA LEU A 142 -0.71 -22.26 -9.45
C LEU A 142 0.15 -23.22 -10.26
N CYS A 143 -0.45 -24.09 -11.06
CA CYS A 143 0.28 -25.02 -11.95
C CYS A 143 0.68 -24.39 -13.29
N SER A 144 0.27 -23.16 -13.58
CA SER A 144 0.62 -22.47 -14.83
C SER A 144 2.05 -21.90 -14.79
N PRO A 145 2.96 -22.35 -15.66
CA PRO A 145 4.34 -21.81 -15.68
C PRO A 145 4.39 -20.32 -16.02
N ALA A 146 3.45 -19.83 -16.81
CA ALA A 146 3.37 -18.41 -17.17
C ALA A 146 3.19 -17.51 -15.92
N ILE A 147 2.41 -17.96 -14.93
CA ILE A 147 2.20 -17.22 -13.69
C ILE A 147 3.47 -17.16 -12.86
N TRP A 148 4.24 -18.25 -12.81
CA TRP A 148 5.51 -18.27 -12.09
C TRP A 148 6.58 -17.41 -12.75
N ILE A 149 6.64 -17.38 -14.08
CA ILE A 149 7.54 -16.48 -14.82
C ILE A 149 7.19 -15.03 -14.54
N LEU A 150 5.90 -14.68 -14.60
CA LEU A 150 5.42 -13.33 -14.31
C LEU A 150 5.69 -12.93 -12.86
N ALA A 151 5.45 -13.85 -11.92
CA ALA A 151 5.73 -13.62 -10.49
C ALA A 151 7.23 -13.40 -10.24
N LEU A 152 8.09 -14.19 -10.89
CA LEU A 152 9.54 -14.05 -10.78
C LEU A 152 10.04 -12.74 -11.37
N ALA A 153 9.56 -12.35 -12.55
CA ALA A 153 9.87 -11.07 -13.17
C ALA A 153 9.44 -9.89 -12.28
N SER A 154 8.22 -9.96 -11.73
CA SER A 154 7.74 -8.97 -10.76
C SER A 154 8.60 -8.92 -9.49
N ALA A 155 9.02 -10.07 -8.97
CA ALA A 155 9.89 -10.13 -7.80
C ALA A 155 11.22 -9.40 -8.04
N PHE A 156 11.89 -9.63 -9.16
CA PHE A 156 13.14 -8.92 -9.50
C PHE A 156 12.94 -7.41 -9.64
N MET A 157 11.85 -7.00 -10.28
CA MET A 157 11.51 -5.58 -10.41
C MET A 157 11.29 -4.92 -9.04
N TYR A 158 10.55 -5.58 -8.16
CA TYR A 158 10.28 -5.08 -6.81
C TYR A 158 11.53 -5.08 -5.91
N ILE A 159 12.43 -6.06 -6.03
CA ILE A 159 13.71 -6.08 -5.28
C ILE A 159 14.50 -4.81 -5.59
N SER A 160 14.67 -4.46 -6.88
CA SER A 160 15.40 -3.26 -7.28
C SER A 160 14.73 -1.98 -6.76
N ARG A 161 13.41 -1.88 -6.90
CA ARG A 161 12.63 -0.73 -6.44
C ARG A 161 12.72 -0.54 -4.92
N TYR A 162 12.49 -1.60 -4.16
CA TYR A 162 12.55 -1.53 -2.68
C TYR A 162 13.95 -1.28 -2.17
N ALA A 163 15.01 -1.76 -2.85
CA ALA A 163 16.37 -1.45 -2.49
C ALA A 163 16.64 0.06 -2.57
N VAL A 164 16.23 0.70 -3.67
CA VAL A 164 16.38 2.16 -3.85
C VAL A 164 15.56 2.93 -2.82
N ASN A 165 14.29 2.58 -2.63
CA ASN A 165 13.39 3.29 -1.71
C ASN A 165 13.80 3.12 -0.24
N SER A 166 14.29 1.94 0.16
CA SER A 166 14.64 1.67 1.57
C SER A 166 16.02 2.20 1.96
N TRP A 167 16.98 2.16 1.04
CA TRP A 167 18.38 2.50 1.32
C TRP A 167 18.85 3.76 0.63
N GLY A 168 18.09 4.30 -0.32
CA GLY A 168 18.51 5.42 -1.15
C GLY A 168 18.79 6.68 -0.35
N VAL A 169 17.91 7.05 0.60
CA VAL A 169 18.13 8.23 1.46
C VAL A 169 19.39 8.04 2.29
N PHE A 170 19.53 6.90 2.95
CA PHE A 170 20.70 6.58 3.78
C PHE A 170 22.01 6.60 2.95
N TYR A 171 21.99 6.06 1.74
CA TYR A 171 23.15 6.07 0.84
C TYR A 171 23.54 7.50 0.44
N LEU A 172 22.57 8.33 0.08
CA LEU A 172 22.84 9.72 -0.31
C LEU A 172 23.38 10.54 0.86
N GLU A 173 22.90 10.34 2.06
CA GLU A 173 23.40 11.00 3.27
C GLU A 173 24.83 10.56 3.61
N THR A 174 25.06 9.24 3.72
CA THR A 174 26.32 8.72 4.26
C THR A 174 27.45 8.72 3.24
N MET A 175 27.16 8.42 1.96
CA MET A 175 28.20 8.26 0.92
C MET A 175 28.37 9.49 0.05
N LYS A 176 27.34 10.31 -0.08
CA LYS A 176 27.36 11.51 -0.94
C LYS A 176 27.31 12.81 -0.16
N GLY A 177 27.03 12.79 1.14
CA GLY A 177 27.00 13.96 2.01
C GLY A 177 25.82 14.91 1.78
N TYR A 178 24.74 14.43 1.15
CA TYR A 178 23.51 15.23 1.00
C TYR A 178 22.80 15.40 2.34
N SER A 179 22.04 16.49 2.48
CA SER A 179 21.14 16.64 3.62
C SER A 179 19.99 15.65 3.55
N THR A 180 19.38 15.30 4.69
CA THR A 180 18.19 14.41 4.75
C THR A 180 17.06 14.91 3.85
N LEU A 181 16.86 16.22 3.78
CA LEU A 181 15.83 16.83 2.93
C LEU A 181 16.14 16.67 1.45
N ASP A 182 17.36 16.96 1.01
CA ASP A 182 17.75 16.82 -0.39
C ASP A 182 17.72 15.37 -0.84
N ALA A 183 18.23 14.46 -0.01
CA ALA A 183 18.19 13.02 -0.27
C ALA A 183 16.76 12.50 -0.41
N SER A 184 15.85 12.92 0.49
CA SER A 184 14.43 12.52 0.45
C SER A 184 13.72 13.11 -0.76
N PHE A 185 14.08 14.33 -1.19
CA PHE A 185 13.52 14.95 -2.37
C PHE A 185 13.94 14.20 -3.66
N ILE A 186 15.21 13.81 -3.77
CA ILE A 186 15.72 13.01 -4.89
C ILE A 186 14.99 11.67 -4.99
N ILE A 187 14.84 10.96 -3.87
CA ILE A 187 14.11 9.67 -3.84
C ILE A 187 12.62 9.86 -4.15
N SER A 188 12.00 10.96 -3.70
CA SER A 188 10.62 11.29 -4.04
C SER A 188 10.40 11.47 -5.53
N ILE A 189 11.28 12.17 -6.22
CA ILE A 189 11.22 12.31 -7.69
C ILE A 189 11.35 10.94 -8.35
N SER A 190 12.29 10.10 -7.89
CA SER A 190 12.45 8.74 -8.40
C SER A 190 11.16 7.93 -8.24
N SER A 191 10.47 8.03 -7.11
CA SER A 191 9.21 7.31 -6.86
C SER A 191 8.06 7.77 -7.76
N VAL A 192 8.02 9.03 -8.16
CA VAL A 192 7.01 9.55 -9.11
C VAL A 192 7.27 9.07 -10.53
N CYS A 193 8.54 8.98 -10.92
CA CYS A 193 8.93 8.58 -12.28
C CYS A 193 8.93 7.06 -12.51
N GLY A 194 8.96 6.24 -11.47
CA GLY A 194 9.04 4.78 -11.51
C GLY A 194 7.78 4.10 -11.06
#